data_16c8e66ecb6345fdf0362eff0a868036
#
_entry.id   16c8e66ecb6345fdf0362eff0a868036
#
_cell.length_a   1.000
_cell.length_b   1.000
_cell.length_c   1.000
_cell.angle_alpha   90.00
_cell.angle_beta   90.00
_cell.angle_gamma   90.00
#
_symmetry.space_group_name_H-M   'P 1'
#
loop_
_entity.id
_entity.type
_entity.pdbx_description
1 polymer ?
#
loop_
_entity_poly.entity_id
_entity_poly.type
_entity_poly.pdbx_seq_one_letter_code
_entity_poly.pdbx_strand_id
1 'polypeptide(L)'
;MQENSQTFYHILSNGIKIVHRWTPSPVAYVGVMVGAGTRDEKPEENGMAHYIEHCVFKGTAHHSARHIIHAIEGVGGEINAYTTKEETTFYAAILAEHVQLTLHLIAEMILEPCFKKEETEKERMVILDEIESYNDTPSELIYDDFENLVFAGSSLAQPILGTRKTLRHLSSKPEY
;
A
#
# COMPACT_ATOMS: atom_id res chain seq x y z
N MET A 1 13.58 -29.09 -17.00
CA MET A 1 12.30 -29.45 -16.39
C MET A 1 11.37 -28.29 -16.62
N GLN A 2 10.28 -28.43 -17.40
CA GLN A 2 9.24 -27.42 -17.48
C GLN A 2 8.49 -27.47 -16.16
N GLU A 3 8.64 -26.43 -15.34
CA GLU A 3 7.78 -26.25 -14.17
C GLU A 3 6.34 -26.07 -14.65
N ASN A 4 5.49 -27.04 -14.36
CA ASN A 4 4.03 -26.95 -14.56
C ASN A 4 3.47 -25.94 -13.53
N SER A 5 3.72 -24.66 -13.72
CA SER A 5 3.07 -23.62 -12.92
C SER A 5 1.64 -23.45 -13.43
N GLN A 6 0.68 -23.93 -12.65
CA GLN A 6 -0.73 -23.78 -12.97
C GLN A 6 -1.24 -22.48 -12.36
N THR A 7 -1.81 -21.60 -13.19
CA THR A 7 -2.41 -20.35 -12.76
C THR A 7 -3.94 -20.49 -12.79
N PHE A 8 -4.58 -20.14 -11.70
CA PHE A 8 -6.03 -20.16 -11.52
C PHE A 8 -6.56 -18.75 -11.40
N TYR A 9 -7.74 -18.50 -11.96
CA TYR A 9 -8.45 -17.22 -11.89
C TYR A 9 -9.84 -17.44 -11.32
N HIS A 10 -10.24 -16.58 -10.42
CA HIS A 10 -11.60 -16.60 -9.85
C HIS A 10 -12.09 -15.19 -9.61
N ILE A 11 -13.40 -14.98 -9.70
CA ILE A 11 -14.05 -13.71 -9.37
C ILE A 11 -15.08 -13.99 -8.29
N LEU A 12 -14.96 -13.32 -7.15
CA LEU A 12 -15.94 -13.41 -6.07
C LEU A 12 -17.25 -12.70 -6.45
N SER A 13 -18.33 -13.00 -5.75
CA SER A 13 -19.64 -12.40 -6.00
C SER A 13 -19.68 -10.88 -5.82
N ASN A 14 -18.74 -10.32 -5.03
CA ASN A 14 -18.55 -8.88 -4.83
C ASN A 14 -17.63 -8.23 -5.86
N GLY A 15 -17.14 -8.98 -6.86
CA GLY A 15 -16.27 -8.49 -7.93
C GLY A 15 -14.78 -8.56 -7.68
N ILE A 16 -14.32 -8.95 -6.50
CA ILE A 16 -12.90 -9.16 -6.22
C ILE A 16 -12.34 -10.25 -7.14
N LYS A 17 -11.25 -9.94 -7.83
CA LYS A 17 -10.52 -10.85 -8.71
C LYS A 17 -9.41 -11.54 -7.94
N ILE A 18 -9.37 -12.86 -8.01
CA ILE A 18 -8.33 -13.69 -7.38
C ILE A 18 -7.48 -14.32 -8.48
N VAL A 19 -6.17 -14.22 -8.32
CA VAL A 19 -5.18 -14.93 -9.13
C VAL A 19 -4.35 -15.80 -8.20
N HIS A 20 -4.33 -17.10 -8.45
CA HIS A 20 -3.51 -18.04 -7.71
C HIS A 20 -2.56 -18.76 -8.65
N ARG A 21 -1.27 -18.69 -8.37
CA ARG A 21 -0.23 -19.45 -9.07
C ARG A 21 0.44 -20.41 -8.10
N TRP A 22 0.26 -21.68 -8.34
CA TRP A 22 0.97 -22.71 -7.57
C TRP A 22 2.43 -22.81 -8.00
N THR A 23 3.33 -22.89 -7.03
CA THR A 23 4.76 -23.16 -7.24
C THR A 23 5.24 -24.18 -6.19
N PRO A 24 6.26 -24.99 -6.49
CA PRO A 24 6.81 -25.96 -5.54
C PRO A 24 7.75 -25.29 -4.52
N SER A 25 7.44 -24.09 -4.08
CA SER A 25 8.21 -23.31 -3.11
C SER A 25 7.61 -23.45 -1.71
N PRO A 26 8.42 -23.58 -0.65
CA PRO A 26 7.93 -23.46 0.72
C PRO A 26 7.54 -22.03 1.10
N VAL A 27 7.95 -21.03 0.32
CA VAL A 27 7.60 -19.62 0.50
C VAL A 27 6.48 -19.25 -0.47
N ALA A 28 5.46 -18.59 0.05
CA ALA A 28 4.36 -18.01 -0.72
C ALA A 28 4.41 -16.48 -0.65
N TYR A 29 4.02 -15.84 -1.73
CA TYR A 29 3.75 -14.41 -1.81
C TYR A 29 2.24 -14.21 -1.84
N VAL A 30 1.75 -13.39 -0.94
CA VAL A 30 0.32 -13.13 -0.76
C VAL A 30 0.11 -11.63 -0.77
N GLY A 31 -0.89 -11.14 -1.48
CA GLY A 31 -1.15 -9.71 -1.50
C GLY A 31 -2.51 -9.35 -2.03
N VAL A 32 -2.88 -8.09 -1.80
CA VAL A 32 -4.05 -7.44 -2.37
C VAL A 32 -3.57 -6.19 -3.11
N MET A 33 -3.99 -6.07 -4.35
CA MET A 33 -3.75 -4.91 -5.20
C MET A 33 -5.04 -4.13 -5.35
N VAL A 34 -5.01 -2.87 -4.99
CA VAL A 34 -6.09 -1.91 -5.16
C VAL A 34 -5.78 -1.08 -6.40
N GLY A 35 -6.66 -1.10 -7.40
CA GLY A 35 -6.49 -0.33 -8.65
C GLY A 35 -6.82 1.15 -8.45
N ALA A 36 -6.16 1.76 -7.47
CA ALA A 36 -6.20 3.19 -7.19
C ALA A 36 -4.81 3.64 -6.75
N GLY A 37 -4.33 4.71 -7.32
CA GLY A 37 -3.04 5.33 -7.04
C GLY A 37 -3.13 6.85 -7.20
N THR A 38 -1.98 7.52 -7.22
CA THR A 38 -1.97 8.99 -7.22
C THR A 38 -2.59 9.62 -8.46
N ARG A 39 -2.70 8.89 -9.58
CA ARG A 39 -3.40 9.38 -10.78
C ARG A 39 -4.91 9.57 -10.59
N ASP A 40 -5.49 8.88 -9.62
CA ASP A 40 -6.92 8.91 -9.32
C ASP A 40 -7.28 10.02 -8.32
N GLU A 41 -6.27 10.67 -7.75
CA GLU A 41 -6.42 11.75 -6.77
C GLU A 41 -6.76 13.08 -7.46
N LYS A 42 -7.58 13.89 -6.78
CA LYS A 42 -7.70 15.30 -7.15
C LYS A 42 -6.42 16.07 -6.77
N PRO A 43 -6.11 17.18 -7.45
CA PRO A 43 -4.90 17.95 -7.15
C PRO A 43 -4.76 18.39 -5.69
N GLU A 44 -5.87 18.68 -5.02
CA GLU A 44 -5.92 19.05 -3.61
C GLU A 44 -5.76 17.88 -2.63
N GLU A 45 -5.96 16.64 -3.12
CA GLU A 45 -5.86 15.38 -2.37
C GLU A 45 -4.54 14.63 -2.65
N ASN A 46 -3.64 15.24 -3.45
CA ASN A 46 -2.39 14.58 -3.85
C ASN A 46 -1.55 14.12 -2.66
N GLY A 47 -1.17 12.84 -2.67
CA GLY A 47 -0.52 12.10 -1.60
C GLY A 47 -1.48 11.31 -0.70
N MET A 48 -2.79 11.30 -0.97
CA MET A 48 -3.79 10.58 -0.18
C MET A 48 -3.58 9.06 -0.25
N ALA A 49 -3.32 8.50 -1.43
CA ALA A 49 -3.12 7.05 -1.61
C ALA A 49 -1.94 6.55 -0.77
N HIS A 50 -0.81 7.25 -0.82
CA HIS A 50 0.36 6.94 0.00
C HIS A 50 0.09 7.15 1.50
N TYR A 51 -0.64 8.22 1.86
CA TYR A 51 -1.04 8.46 3.25
C TYR A 51 -1.93 7.34 3.80
N ILE A 52 -2.89 6.85 3.01
CA ILE A 52 -3.75 5.72 3.38
C ILE A 52 -2.91 4.46 3.56
N GLU A 53 -1.96 4.19 2.67
CA GLU A 53 -1.01 3.07 2.78
C GLU A 53 -0.35 3.04 4.16
N HIS A 54 0.25 4.15 4.60
CA HIS A 54 0.84 4.28 5.93
C HIS A 54 -0.16 4.04 7.06
N CYS A 55 -1.36 4.62 6.93
CA CYS A 55 -2.39 4.56 7.98
C CYS A 55 -3.01 3.18 8.16
N VAL A 56 -3.10 2.36 7.10
CA VAL A 56 -3.63 0.99 7.14
C VAL A 56 -2.82 0.10 8.08
N PHE A 57 -1.51 0.32 8.21
CA PHE A 57 -0.65 -0.39 9.14
C PHE A 57 -0.86 -0.02 10.63
N LYS A 58 -1.66 0.99 10.94
CA LYS A 58 -1.83 1.48 12.34
C LYS A 58 -2.87 0.70 13.14
N GLY A 59 -3.39 -0.36 12.58
CA GLY A 59 -4.32 -1.30 13.22
C GLY A 59 -5.70 -1.30 12.58
N THR A 60 -6.48 -2.25 13.03
CA THR A 60 -7.84 -2.52 12.55
C THR A 60 -8.84 -2.37 13.69
N ALA A 61 -10.11 -2.66 13.41
CA ALA A 61 -11.13 -2.74 14.45
C ALA A 61 -10.84 -3.86 15.48
N HIS A 62 -10.08 -4.89 15.10
CA HIS A 62 -9.87 -6.10 15.90
C HIS A 62 -8.44 -6.23 16.43
N HIS A 63 -7.44 -5.75 15.68
CA HIS A 63 -6.03 -5.94 15.99
C HIS A 63 -5.24 -4.63 16.02
N SER A 64 -4.34 -4.51 17.00
CA SER A 64 -3.38 -3.40 17.02
C SER A 64 -2.32 -3.57 15.93
N ALA A 65 -1.69 -2.47 15.48
CA ALA A 65 -0.56 -2.49 14.56
C ALA A 65 0.53 -3.49 14.99
N ARG A 66 0.88 -3.48 16.28
CA ARG A 66 1.88 -4.40 16.84
C ARG A 66 1.46 -5.86 16.71
N HIS A 67 0.18 -6.18 16.92
CA HIS A 67 -0.32 -7.55 16.77
C HIS A 67 -0.18 -8.04 15.33
N ILE A 68 -0.58 -7.23 14.36
CA ILE A 68 -0.53 -7.56 12.93
C ILE A 68 0.91 -7.87 12.51
N ILE A 69 1.83 -6.96 12.82
CA ILE A 69 3.25 -7.11 12.47
C ILE A 69 3.82 -8.36 13.14
N HIS A 70 3.65 -8.52 14.47
CA HIS A 70 4.18 -9.68 15.20
C HIS A 70 3.58 -11.01 14.77
N ALA A 71 2.30 -11.05 14.33
CA ALA A 71 1.68 -12.28 13.85
C ALA A 71 2.33 -12.79 12.56
N ILE A 72 2.83 -11.91 11.71
CA ILE A 72 3.49 -12.25 10.46
C ILE A 72 4.99 -12.45 10.67
N GLU A 73 5.67 -11.50 11.31
CA GLU A 73 7.11 -11.60 11.58
C GLU A 73 7.46 -12.73 12.56
N GLY A 74 6.59 -12.99 13.54
CA GLY A 74 6.77 -14.06 14.53
C GLY A 74 6.82 -15.47 13.94
N VAL A 75 6.32 -15.65 12.72
CA VAL A 75 6.41 -16.89 11.94
C VAL A 75 7.41 -16.80 10.79
N GLY A 76 8.30 -15.80 10.84
CA GLY A 76 9.37 -15.61 9.86
C GLY A 76 8.90 -14.99 8.54
N GLY A 77 7.73 -14.35 8.51
CA GLY A 77 7.24 -13.62 7.34
C GLY A 77 7.67 -12.16 7.35
N GLU A 78 7.44 -11.50 6.23
CA GLU A 78 7.61 -10.07 6.03
C GLU A 78 6.34 -9.50 5.40
N ILE A 79 5.81 -8.39 5.94
CA ILE A 79 4.69 -7.66 5.36
C ILE A 79 5.15 -6.29 4.90
N ASN A 80 4.70 -5.87 3.72
CA ASN A 80 5.07 -4.60 3.14
C ASN A 80 3.95 -4.05 2.24
N ALA A 81 4.09 -2.80 1.80
CA ALA A 81 3.20 -2.18 0.82
C ALA A 81 3.96 -1.22 -0.08
N TYR A 82 3.36 -0.83 -1.17
CA TYR A 82 3.82 0.27 -2.01
C TYR A 82 2.64 0.91 -2.73
N THR A 83 2.77 2.21 -2.98
CA THR A 83 1.86 2.99 -3.81
C THR A 83 2.57 3.43 -5.07
N THR A 84 1.88 3.30 -6.21
CA THR A 84 2.31 3.83 -7.50
C THR A 84 1.35 4.89 -8.00
N LYS A 85 1.55 5.33 -9.25
CA LYS A 85 0.60 6.24 -9.91
C LYS A 85 -0.78 5.58 -10.14
N GLU A 86 -0.86 4.26 -10.30
CA GLU A 86 -2.06 3.55 -10.76
C GLU A 86 -2.59 2.50 -9.77
N GLU A 87 -1.81 2.13 -8.77
CA GLU A 87 -2.19 1.08 -7.82
C GLU A 87 -1.54 1.25 -6.45
N THR A 88 -2.18 0.71 -5.43
CA THR A 88 -1.63 0.51 -4.10
C THR A 88 -1.67 -0.97 -3.77
N THR A 89 -0.52 -1.54 -3.42
CA THR A 89 -0.39 -2.98 -3.18
C THR A 89 0.09 -3.25 -1.77
N PHE A 90 -0.60 -4.14 -1.06
CA PHE A 90 -0.23 -4.68 0.25
C PHE A 90 0.12 -6.14 0.08
N TYR A 91 1.30 -6.56 0.53
CA TYR A 91 1.78 -7.93 0.30
C TYR A 91 2.64 -8.44 1.44
N ALA A 92 2.76 -9.76 1.49
CA ALA A 92 3.66 -10.42 2.42
C ALA A 92 4.37 -11.60 1.73
N ALA A 93 5.61 -11.85 2.16
CA ALA A 93 6.33 -13.09 1.93
C ALA A 93 6.24 -13.94 3.19
N ILE A 94 5.77 -15.19 3.06
CA ILE A 94 5.45 -16.05 4.21
C ILE A 94 5.69 -17.51 3.87
N LEU A 95 5.90 -18.37 4.89
CA LEU A 95 5.86 -19.81 4.66
C LEU A 95 4.45 -20.25 4.24
N ALA A 96 4.37 -21.16 3.28
CA ALA A 96 3.12 -21.60 2.67
C ALA A 96 2.06 -22.09 3.67
N GLU A 97 2.48 -22.65 4.80
CA GLU A 97 1.58 -23.08 5.87
C GLU A 97 0.86 -21.93 6.59
N HIS A 98 1.38 -20.69 6.49
CA HIS A 98 0.81 -19.49 7.13
C HIS A 98 0.03 -18.58 6.15
N VAL A 99 -0.16 -18.99 4.90
CA VAL A 99 -0.87 -18.21 3.87
C VAL A 99 -2.28 -17.78 4.34
N GLN A 100 -3.01 -18.69 5.00
CA GLN A 100 -4.37 -18.39 5.46
C GLN A 100 -4.39 -17.29 6.52
N LEU A 101 -3.46 -17.34 7.48
CA LEU A 101 -3.30 -16.29 8.50
C LEU A 101 -3.02 -14.94 7.85
N THR A 102 -2.06 -14.91 6.91
CA THR A 102 -1.61 -13.71 6.23
C THR A 102 -2.70 -13.10 5.38
N LEU A 103 -3.45 -13.91 4.62
CA LEU A 103 -4.60 -13.44 3.84
C LEU A 103 -5.66 -12.80 4.72
N HIS A 104 -5.94 -13.40 5.87
CA HIS A 104 -6.92 -12.88 6.82
C HIS A 104 -6.49 -11.50 7.35
N LEU A 105 -5.23 -11.38 7.78
CA LEU A 105 -4.71 -10.12 8.32
C LEU A 105 -4.63 -9.00 7.27
N ILE A 106 -4.16 -9.29 6.05
CA ILE A 106 -4.14 -8.29 4.96
C ILE A 106 -5.56 -7.87 4.59
N ALA A 107 -6.51 -8.81 4.49
CA ALA A 107 -7.90 -8.49 4.20
C ALA A 107 -8.51 -7.60 5.30
N GLU A 108 -8.26 -7.91 6.57
CA GLU A 108 -8.72 -7.12 7.71
C GLU A 108 -8.12 -5.69 7.69
N MET A 109 -6.81 -5.57 7.41
CA MET A 109 -6.16 -4.27 7.29
C MET A 109 -6.79 -3.38 6.24
N ILE A 110 -7.22 -3.94 5.11
CA ILE A 110 -7.77 -3.17 3.99
C ILE A 110 -9.26 -2.90 4.17
N LEU A 111 -10.01 -3.88 4.67
CA LEU A 111 -11.48 -3.80 4.75
C LEU A 111 -11.98 -3.15 6.04
N GLU A 112 -11.20 -3.22 7.12
CA GLU A 112 -11.60 -2.77 8.46
C GLU A 112 -10.50 -1.93 9.15
N PRO A 113 -9.81 -1.01 8.43
CA PRO A 113 -8.76 -0.20 9.03
C PRO A 113 -9.31 0.73 10.11
N CYS A 114 -8.52 0.99 11.14
CA CYS A 114 -8.88 1.89 12.21
C CYS A 114 -8.05 3.18 12.15
N PHE A 115 -8.57 4.21 11.50
CA PHE A 115 -7.91 5.52 11.37
C PHE A 115 -8.06 6.35 12.66
N LYS A 116 -7.27 6.01 13.69
CA LYS A 116 -7.22 6.80 14.93
C LYS A 116 -6.51 8.12 14.66
N LYS A 117 -7.15 9.23 15.01
CA LYS A 117 -6.64 10.59 14.75
C LYS A 117 -5.19 10.77 15.21
N GLU A 118 -4.84 10.27 16.41
CA GLU A 118 -3.49 10.40 16.96
C GLU A 118 -2.45 9.66 16.12
N GLU A 119 -2.79 8.47 15.61
CA GLU A 119 -1.88 7.67 14.78
C GLU A 119 -1.77 8.25 13.38
N THR A 120 -2.88 8.66 12.77
CA THR A 120 -2.86 9.29 11.45
C THR A 120 -2.09 10.62 11.44
N GLU A 121 -2.18 11.42 12.50
CA GLU A 121 -1.37 12.65 12.61
C GLU A 121 0.14 12.35 12.78
N LYS A 122 0.50 11.29 13.49
CA LYS A 122 1.91 10.85 13.56
C LYS A 122 2.43 10.46 12.17
N GLU A 123 1.64 9.65 11.43
CA GLU A 123 2.04 9.24 10.07
C GLU A 123 2.16 10.43 9.12
N ARG A 124 1.30 11.41 9.25
CA ARG A 124 1.44 12.66 8.50
C ARG A 124 2.80 13.31 8.70
N MET A 125 3.31 13.32 9.93
CA MET A 125 4.64 13.88 10.21
C MET A 125 5.74 13.02 9.61
N VAL A 126 5.60 11.68 9.69
CA VAL A 126 6.55 10.74 9.06
C VAL A 126 6.63 10.98 7.55
N ILE A 127 5.49 11.10 6.86
CA ILE A 127 5.47 11.35 5.41
C ILE A 127 6.02 12.74 5.06
N LEU A 128 5.79 13.75 5.91
CA LEU A 128 6.39 15.08 5.70
C LEU A 128 7.92 15.03 5.78
N ASP A 129 8.48 14.23 6.70
CA ASP A 129 9.93 14.01 6.82
C ASP A 129 10.44 13.18 5.63
N GLU A 130 9.66 12.21 5.14
CA GLU A 130 9.97 11.42 3.94
C GLU A 130 10.03 12.30 2.68
N ILE A 131 9.06 13.21 2.50
CA ILE A 131 9.08 14.20 1.40
C ILE A 131 10.35 15.04 1.44
N GLU A 132 10.80 15.48 2.61
CA GLU A 132 12.04 16.24 2.75
C GLU A 132 13.26 15.41 2.35
N SER A 133 13.35 14.17 2.86
CA SER A 133 14.43 13.25 2.52
C SER A 133 14.48 12.94 1.03
N TYR A 134 13.30 12.73 0.40
CA TYR A 134 13.19 12.48 -1.03
C TYR A 134 13.66 13.68 -1.86
N ASN A 135 13.25 14.89 -1.48
CA ASN A 135 13.66 16.12 -2.15
C ASN A 135 15.16 16.40 -2.02
N ASP A 136 15.80 15.93 -0.94
CA ASP A 136 17.24 16.05 -0.72
C ASP A 136 18.05 14.96 -1.44
N THR A 137 17.37 14.04 -2.16
CA THR A 137 18.00 12.93 -2.90
C THR A 137 17.82 13.13 -4.42
N PRO A 138 18.74 13.83 -5.12
CA PRO A 138 18.57 14.15 -6.53
C PRO A 138 18.41 12.95 -7.47
N SER A 139 18.97 11.79 -7.08
CA SER A 139 18.84 10.54 -7.84
C SER A 139 17.43 9.93 -7.81
N GLU A 140 16.62 10.29 -6.84
CA GLU A 140 15.21 9.90 -6.72
C GLU A 140 14.31 10.99 -7.33
N LEU A 141 14.53 12.25 -6.96
CA LEU A 141 13.75 13.38 -7.41
C LEU A 141 13.72 13.54 -8.94
N ILE A 142 14.79 13.14 -9.64
CA ILE A 142 14.87 13.25 -11.11
C ILE A 142 13.78 12.45 -11.83
N TYR A 143 13.27 11.37 -11.24
CA TYR A 143 12.18 10.60 -11.84
C TYR A 143 10.88 11.38 -11.77
N ASP A 144 10.55 11.99 -10.64
CA ASP A 144 9.37 12.84 -10.50
C ASP A 144 9.44 14.08 -11.39
N ASP A 145 10.62 14.72 -11.48
CA ASP A 145 10.85 15.86 -12.37
C ASP A 145 10.64 15.48 -13.84
N PHE A 146 11.14 14.32 -14.25
CA PHE A 146 10.95 13.80 -15.60
C PHE A 146 9.49 13.48 -15.89
N GLU A 147 8.81 12.77 -14.98
CA GLU A 147 7.38 12.45 -15.14
C GLU A 147 6.51 13.72 -15.18
N ASN A 148 6.84 14.71 -14.36
CA ASN A 148 6.15 16.01 -14.38
C ASN A 148 6.27 16.72 -15.74
N LEU A 149 7.44 16.64 -16.38
CA LEU A 149 7.66 17.20 -17.71
C LEU A 149 6.90 16.43 -18.80
N VAL A 150 6.98 15.09 -18.76
CA VAL A 150 6.38 14.22 -19.79
C VAL A 150 4.85 14.22 -19.69
N PHE A 151 4.31 14.20 -18.49
CA PHE A 151 2.87 14.13 -18.22
C PHE A 151 2.26 15.47 -17.81
N ALA A 152 2.90 16.58 -18.12
CA ALA A 152 2.45 17.91 -17.72
C ALA A 152 0.95 18.14 -18.04
N GLY A 153 0.18 18.54 -17.01
CA GLY A 153 -1.25 18.74 -17.13
C GLY A 153 -2.11 17.47 -16.95
N SER A 154 -1.50 16.32 -16.71
CA SER A 154 -2.17 15.07 -16.34
C SER A 154 -1.98 14.78 -14.86
N SER A 155 -2.89 14.00 -14.27
CA SER A 155 -2.74 13.48 -12.89
C SER A 155 -1.51 12.57 -12.72
N LEU A 156 -1.00 11.99 -13.81
CA LEU A 156 0.25 11.22 -13.79
C LEU A 156 1.49 12.07 -13.46
N ALA A 157 1.41 13.41 -13.61
CA ALA A 157 2.48 14.31 -13.23
C ALA A 157 2.59 14.53 -11.69
N GLN A 158 1.57 14.16 -10.93
CA GLN A 158 1.54 14.37 -9.48
C GLN A 158 2.55 13.45 -8.78
N PRO A 159 3.36 13.94 -7.81
CA PRO A 159 4.27 13.10 -7.04
C PRO A 159 3.50 12.10 -6.18
N ILE A 160 4.04 10.89 -6.00
CA ILE A 160 3.38 9.82 -5.22
C ILE A 160 3.24 10.21 -3.75
N LEU A 161 4.27 10.80 -3.16
CA LEU A 161 4.29 11.25 -1.77
C LEU A 161 3.35 12.45 -1.51
N GLY A 162 2.86 13.08 -2.59
CA GLY A 162 2.16 14.36 -2.48
C GLY A 162 3.11 15.52 -2.20
N THR A 163 2.57 16.61 -1.68
CA THR A 163 3.34 17.79 -1.33
C THR A 163 3.11 18.18 0.13
N ARG A 164 4.05 18.90 0.72
CA ARG A 164 3.89 19.47 2.08
C ARG A 164 2.59 20.27 2.23
N LYS A 165 2.15 20.94 1.15
CA LYS A 165 0.89 21.71 1.14
C LYS A 165 -0.32 20.80 1.17
N THR A 166 -0.40 19.81 0.29
CA THR A 166 -1.52 18.88 0.21
C THR A 166 -1.64 18.05 1.49
N LEU A 167 -0.54 17.43 1.96
CA LEU A 167 -0.51 16.62 3.17
C LEU A 167 -1.06 17.36 4.42
N ARG A 168 -0.80 18.67 4.56
CA ARG A 168 -1.31 19.45 5.69
C ARG A 168 -2.82 19.66 5.66
N HIS A 169 -3.46 19.54 4.48
CA HIS A 169 -4.89 19.76 4.28
C HIS A 169 -5.69 18.46 4.21
N LEU A 170 -5.02 17.31 4.06
CA LEU A 170 -5.69 16.02 4.06
C LEU A 170 -6.44 15.79 5.37
N SER A 171 -7.68 15.36 5.28
CA SER A 171 -8.46 14.99 6.45
C SER A 171 -7.81 13.84 7.20
N SER A 172 -7.84 13.88 8.52
CA SER A 172 -7.43 12.76 9.37
C SER A 172 -8.43 11.59 9.33
N LYS A 173 -9.52 11.74 8.61
CA LYS A 173 -10.48 10.70 8.25
C LYS A 173 -10.66 10.76 6.74
N PRO A 174 -10.04 9.85 5.98
CA PRO A 174 -10.37 9.67 4.58
C PRO A 174 -11.87 9.40 4.46
N GLU A 175 -12.58 10.19 3.67
CA GLU A 175 -13.96 9.90 3.32
C GLU A 175 -13.92 8.87 2.19
N TYR A 176 -14.46 7.66 2.47
CA TYR A 176 -14.63 6.60 1.48
C TYR A 176 -15.95 6.77 0.74
#